data_3de109198461d3309d12f34be1b9b81e
#
_entry.id   3de109198461d3309d12f34be1b9b81e
#
_cell.length_a   1.000
_cell.length_b   1.000
_cell.length_c   1.000
_cell.angle_alpha   90.00
_cell.angle_beta   90.00
_cell.angle_gamma   90.00
#
_symmetry.space_group_name_H-M   'P 1'
#
loop_
_entity.id
_entity.type
_entity.pdbx_description
1 polymer ?
#
loop_
_entity_poly.entity_id
_entity_poly.type
_entity_poly.pdbx_seq_one_letter_code
_entity_poly.pdbx_strand_id
1 'polypeptide(L)'
;MDLSNYRKTYNKRELLEKDAPENPMQLFQTWFYEADETDSIYEANAMSVSTIGLDGFPKTRVVLLKQYTYEGFIFYTNYHSEKGRAIEANPHLCLSFFWPSIERQVIIKGIAERVPANTSDGYFESRPLGSRLGAIVSPQSEVIPTREYLEEQLHALEAQYEGKEVPRPAHWGGYLVRPQSIEFWQGRPNRLHDRLRYTLTEDYDWKIERLAP
;
A
#
# COMPACT_ATOMS: atom_id res chain seq x y z
N MET A 1 17.42 -19.47 -18.69
CA MET A 1 17.06 -20.24 -17.47
C MET A 1 15.60 -20.67 -17.62
N ASP A 2 15.31 -21.95 -17.51
CA ASP A 2 13.94 -22.48 -17.53
C ASP A 2 13.41 -22.57 -16.08
N LEU A 3 12.26 -21.97 -15.81
CA LEU A 3 11.59 -21.92 -14.51
C LEU A 3 10.34 -22.81 -14.44
N SER A 4 10.12 -23.66 -15.43
CA SER A 4 8.91 -24.52 -15.53
C SER A 4 8.72 -25.45 -14.33
N ASN A 5 9.80 -25.81 -13.64
CA ASN A 5 9.80 -26.67 -12.46
C ASN A 5 9.69 -25.92 -11.11
N TYR A 6 9.63 -24.58 -11.15
CA TYR A 6 9.43 -23.76 -9.95
C TYR A 6 7.95 -23.82 -9.53
N ARG A 7 7.61 -24.85 -8.75
CA ARG A 7 6.24 -25.09 -8.27
C ARG A 7 6.24 -25.29 -6.76
N LYS A 8 5.29 -24.61 -6.09
CA LYS A 8 4.94 -24.85 -4.69
C LYS A 8 3.54 -25.42 -4.61
N THR A 9 3.31 -26.36 -3.70
CA THR A 9 1.96 -26.81 -3.34
C THR A 9 1.50 -25.97 -2.16
N TYR A 10 0.35 -25.33 -2.32
CA TYR A 10 -0.31 -24.54 -1.29
C TYR A 10 -1.31 -25.42 -0.54
N ASN A 11 -1.19 -25.51 0.79
CA ASN A 11 -2.03 -26.40 1.61
C ASN A 11 -2.20 -25.94 3.06
N LYS A 12 -1.87 -24.67 3.35
CA LYS A 12 -1.84 -24.22 4.74
C LYS A 12 -3.23 -23.95 5.31
N ARG A 13 -4.11 -23.33 4.56
CA ARG A 13 -5.44 -22.90 5.01
C ARG A 13 -6.46 -22.94 3.88
N GLU A 14 -7.72 -22.66 4.23
CA GLU A 14 -8.83 -22.48 3.30
C GLU A 14 -9.58 -21.19 3.61
N LEU A 15 -10.36 -20.72 2.65
CA LEU A 15 -11.23 -19.55 2.78
C LEU A 15 -12.63 -19.89 2.28
N LEU A 16 -13.54 -20.07 3.22
CA LEU A 16 -14.94 -20.45 2.95
C LEU A 16 -15.88 -19.30 3.24
N GLU A 17 -16.98 -19.22 2.52
CA GLU A 17 -18.01 -18.17 2.68
C GLU A 17 -18.56 -18.11 4.08
N LYS A 18 -18.76 -19.28 4.73
CA LYS A 18 -19.29 -19.37 6.11
C LYS A 18 -18.38 -18.74 7.16
N ASP A 19 -17.08 -18.60 6.86
CA ASP A 19 -16.05 -18.05 7.73
C ASP A 19 -15.71 -16.59 7.38
N ALA A 20 -16.35 -16.07 6.32
CA ALA A 20 -16.12 -14.71 5.83
C ALA A 20 -17.09 -13.73 6.52
N PRO A 21 -16.59 -12.70 7.25
CA PRO A 21 -17.43 -11.69 7.88
C PRO A 21 -18.14 -10.85 6.80
N GLU A 22 -19.28 -10.23 7.17
CA GLU A 22 -20.01 -9.33 6.27
C GLU A 22 -19.17 -8.13 5.82
N ASN A 23 -18.33 -7.60 6.72
CA ASN A 23 -17.46 -6.47 6.41
C ASN A 23 -16.03 -6.94 6.08
N PRO A 24 -15.51 -6.66 4.86
CA PRO A 24 -14.17 -7.10 4.44
C PRO A 24 -13.03 -6.51 5.27
N MET A 25 -13.24 -5.37 5.93
CA MET A 25 -12.20 -4.79 6.79
C MET A 25 -11.93 -5.63 8.02
N GLN A 26 -12.91 -6.40 8.51
CA GLN A 26 -12.72 -7.36 9.60
C GLN A 26 -11.86 -8.55 9.14
N LEU A 27 -12.10 -9.05 7.93
CA LEU A 27 -11.28 -10.12 7.35
C LEU A 27 -9.85 -9.63 7.08
N PHE A 28 -9.71 -8.40 6.56
CA PHE A 28 -8.40 -7.78 6.37
C PHE A 28 -7.65 -7.65 7.70
N GLN A 29 -8.30 -7.16 8.75
CA GLN A 29 -7.71 -7.03 10.08
C GLN A 29 -7.19 -8.37 10.60
N THR A 30 -8.01 -9.43 10.50
CA THR A 30 -7.61 -10.78 10.91
C THR A 30 -6.40 -11.27 10.13
N TRP A 31 -6.41 -11.13 8.81
CA TRP A 31 -5.32 -11.60 7.95
C TRP A 31 -4.03 -10.78 8.13
N PHE A 32 -4.18 -9.47 8.34
CA PHE A 32 -3.05 -8.59 8.61
C PHE A 32 -2.39 -8.95 9.94
N TYR A 33 -3.18 -9.15 11.00
CA TYR A 33 -2.68 -9.58 12.30
C TYR A 33 -1.93 -10.91 12.21
N GLU A 34 -2.50 -11.91 11.54
CA GLU A 34 -1.82 -13.20 11.33
C GLU A 34 -0.54 -13.07 10.48
N ALA A 35 -0.50 -12.14 9.54
CA ALA A 35 0.71 -11.86 8.79
C ALA A 35 1.79 -11.20 9.65
N ASP A 36 1.41 -10.24 10.49
CA ASP A 36 2.31 -9.50 11.38
C ASP A 36 2.92 -10.41 12.48
N GLU A 37 2.13 -11.36 13.01
CA GLU A 37 2.59 -12.37 13.97
C GLU A 37 3.41 -13.53 13.33
N THR A 38 3.58 -13.52 12.01
CA THR A 38 4.33 -14.58 11.31
C THR A 38 5.79 -14.21 11.17
N ASP A 39 6.69 -14.80 11.91
CA ASP A 39 8.16 -14.52 11.94
C ASP A 39 8.83 -14.44 10.56
N SER A 40 8.34 -15.18 9.58
CA SER A 40 8.88 -15.19 8.22
C SER A 40 8.36 -14.06 7.32
N ILE A 41 7.48 -13.18 7.83
CA ILE A 41 6.98 -11.99 7.15
C ILE A 41 7.59 -10.77 7.84
N TYR A 42 8.67 -10.28 7.27
CA TYR A 42 9.46 -9.20 7.89
C TYR A 42 8.73 -7.84 7.95
N GLU A 43 7.87 -7.54 6.98
CA GLU A 43 7.20 -6.25 6.83
C GLU A 43 5.76 -6.47 6.31
N ALA A 44 4.86 -6.90 7.20
CA ALA A 44 3.47 -7.26 6.85
C ALA A 44 2.70 -6.10 6.20
N ASN A 45 3.06 -4.86 6.54
CA ASN A 45 2.46 -3.63 6.02
C ASN A 45 3.05 -3.15 4.68
N ALA A 46 4.04 -3.84 4.11
CA ALA A 46 4.51 -3.56 2.77
C ALA A 46 3.44 -3.97 1.73
N MET A 47 3.08 -3.02 0.87
CA MET A 47 2.08 -3.24 -0.17
C MET A 47 2.52 -2.66 -1.50
N SER A 48 2.09 -3.28 -2.59
CA SER A 48 2.22 -2.73 -3.93
C SER A 48 1.08 -1.75 -4.21
N VAL A 49 1.41 -0.55 -4.71
CA VAL A 49 0.45 0.42 -5.24
C VAL A 49 0.59 0.50 -6.75
N SER A 50 -0.47 0.18 -7.46
CA SER A 50 -0.55 0.27 -8.91
C SER A 50 -1.41 1.47 -9.32
N THR A 51 -0.86 2.35 -10.14
CA THR A 51 -1.54 3.54 -10.69
C THR A 51 -1.46 3.52 -12.20
N ILE A 52 -2.40 4.18 -12.88
CA ILE A 52 -2.29 4.43 -14.32
C ILE A 52 -1.41 5.67 -14.51
N GLY A 53 -0.26 5.48 -15.14
CA GLY A 53 0.67 6.57 -15.46
C GLY A 53 0.10 7.57 -16.45
N LEU A 54 0.67 8.77 -16.50
CA LEU A 54 0.29 9.81 -17.47
C LEU A 54 0.57 9.39 -18.93
N ASP A 55 1.42 8.39 -19.11
CA ASP A 55 1.73 7.73 -20.36
C ASP A 55 0.76 6.59 -20.72
N GLY A 56 -0.26 6.35 -19.88
CA GLY A 56 -1.25 5.29 -20.03
C GLY A 56 -0.81 3.91 -19.55
N PHE A 57 0.45 3.72 -19.16
CA PHE A 57 0.91 2.44 -18.65
C PHE A 57 0.60 2.28 -17.15
N PRO A 58 0.13 1.09 -16.73
CA PRO A 58 0.06 0.78 -15.30
C PRO A 58 1.46 0.67 -14.72
N LYS A 59 1.71 1.37 -13.61
CA LYS A 59 2.98 1.29 -12.91
C LYS A 59 2.80 0.92 -11.46
N THR A 60 3.61 -0.03 -10.99
CA THR A 60 3.55 -0.57 -9.64
C THR A 60 4.84 -0.23 -8.87
N ARG A 61 4.70 0.08 -7.59
CA ARG A 61 5.81 0.27 -6.63
C ARG A 61 5.37 -0.16 -5.24
N VAL A 62 6.34 -0.50 -4.40
CA VAL A 62 6.07 -0.81 -2.99
C VAL A 62 5.98 0.48 -2.19
N VAL A 63 4.98 0.55 -1.31
CA VAL A 63 4.83 1.55 -0.25
C VAL A 63 4.40 0.86 1.04
N LEU A 64 4.45 1.57 2.17
CA LEU A 64 4.02 1.02 3.45
C LEU A 64 2.62 1.50 3.80
N LEU A 65 1.73 0.57 4.13
CA LEU A 65 0.49 0.89 4.82
C LEU A 65 0.83 1.49 6.18
N LYS A 66 0.23 2.64 6.52
CA LYS A 66 0.48 3.31 7.79
C LYS A 66 -0.71 3.30 8.73
N GLN A 67 -1.89 3.19 8.16
CA GLN A 67 -3.14 3.07 8.91
C GLN A 67 -4.21 2.42 8.03
N TYR A 68 -5.09 1.67 8.64
CA TYR A 68 -6.35 1.26 8.02
C TYR A 68 -7.49 1.46 9.03
N THR A 69 -8.66 1.81 8.50
CA THR A 69 -9.90 1.99 9.25
C THR A 69 -11.04 1.39 8.45
N TYR A 70 -12.26 1.47 8.96
CA TYR A 70 -13.44 1.09 8.17
C TYR A 70 -13.64 1.95 6.91
N GLU A 71 -13.02 3.14 6.84
CA GLU A 71 -13.07 4.00 5.67
C GLU A 71 -12.09 3.58 4.56
N GLY A 72 -10.99 2.91 4.91
CA GLY A 72 -9.99 2.47 3.94
C GLY A 72 -8.56 2.45 4.46
N PHE A 73 -7.61 2.63 3.54
CA PHE A 73 -6.18 2.38 3.73
C PHE A 73 -5.38 3.66 3.51
N ILE A 74 -4.49 4.01 4.45
CA ILE A 74 -3.70 5.24 4.39
C ILE A 74 -2.23 4.91 4.16
N PHE A 75 -1.65 5.56 3.15
CA PHE A 75 -0.21 5.60 2.92
C PHE A 75 0.24 7.04 2.67
N TYR A 76 1.55 7.30 2.84
CA TYR A 76 2.13 8.63 2.66
C TYR A 76 3.17 8.63 1.56
N THR A 77 3.22 9.71 0.80
CA THR A 77 4.15 9.86 -0.33
C THR A 77 4.39 11.33 -0.69
N ASN A 78 5.33 11.56 -1.61
CA ASN A 78 5.50 12.84 -2.27
C ASN A 78 4.43 12.97 -3.38
N TYR A 79 3.59 14.01 -3.32
CA TYR A 79 2.53 14.29 -4.30
C TYR A 79 3.08 14.62 -5.70
N HIS A 80 4.29 15.18 -5.78
CA HIS A 80 4.95 15.47 -7.05
C HIS A 80 5.67 14.26 -7.65
N SER A 81 5.73 13.13 -6.94
CA SER A 81 6.26 11.88 -7.49
C SER A 81 5.41 11.40 -8.66
N GLU A 82 5.95 10.50 -9.47
CA GLU A 82 5.22 9.90 -10.59
C GLU A 82 3.88 9.27 -10.15
N LYS A 83 3.86 8.56 -8.98
CA LYS A 83 2.61 8.02 -8.45
C LYS A 83 1.65 9.12 -7.95
N GLY A 84 2.19 10.18 -7.34
CA GLY A 84 1.38 11.30 -6.87
C GLY A 84 0.68 12.01 -8.04
N ARG A 85 1.42 12.32 -9.11
CA ARG A 85 0.86 12.90 -10.33
C ARG A 85 -0.14 11.97 -11.04
N ALA A 86 0.14 10.67 -11.04
CA ALA A 86 -0.77 9.67 -11.60
C ALA A 86 -2.11 9.63 -10.83
N ILE A 87 -2.07 9.64 -9.49
CA ILE A 87 -3.27 9.66 -8.63
C ILE A 87 -4.05 10.96 -8.81
N GLU A 88 -3.38 12.10 -8.93
CA GLU A 88 -4.02 13.40 -9.17
C GLU A 88 -4.79 13.41 -10.51
N ALA A 89 -4.24 12.79 -11.55
CA ALA A 89 -4.87 12.69 -12.87
C ALA A 89 -5.98 11.62 -12.92
N ASN A 90 -5.79 10.51 -12.19
CA ASN A 90 -6.75 9.42 -12.10
C ASN A 90 -6.66 8.77 -10.71
N PRO A 91 -7.63 9.04 -9.81
CA PRO A 91 -7.60 8.57 -8.45
C PRO A 91 -7.87 7.06 -8.28
N HIS A 92 -8.23 6.35 -9.35
CA HIS A 92 -8.44 4.91 -9.30
C HIS A 92 -7.11 4.19 -9.23
N LEU A 93 -6.96 3.35 -8.22
CA LEU A 93 -5.74 2.59 -8.02
C LEU A 93 -6.02 1.20 -7.45
N CYS A 94 -4.97 0.38 -7.43
CA CYS A 94 -5.01 -0.93 -6.81
C CYS A 94 -3.90 -1.03 -5.76
N LEU A 95 -4.26 -1.49 -4.55
CA LEU A 95 -3.32 -1.93 -3.54
C LEU A 95 -3.26 -3.45 -3.55
N SER A 96 -2.08 -4.02 -3.33
CA SER A 96 -1.93 -5.47 -3.21
C SER A 96 -0.96 -5.83 -2.10
N PHE A 97 -1.40 -6.72 -1.22
CA PHE A 97 -0.56 -7.40 -0.23
C PHE A 97 -0.33 -8.83 -0.70
N PHE A 98 0.90 -9.32 -0.55
CA PHE A 98 1.21 -10.72 -0.78
C PHE A 98 2.06 -11.26 0.37
N TRP A 99 1.52 -12.23 1.09
CA TRP A 99 2.15 -12.90 2.21
C TRP A 99 2.44 -14.35 1.86
N PRO A 100 3.56 -14.63 1.18
CA PRO A 100 3.84 -15.97 0.61
C PRO A 100 3.98 -17.05 1.68
N SER A 101 4.43 -16.69 2.89
CA SER A 101 4.61 -17.63 3.98
C SER A 101 3.31 -18.19 4.53
N ILE A 102 2.20 -17.47 4.39
CA ILE A 102 0.86 -17.91 4.78
C ILE A 102 -0.05 -18.16 3.57
N GLU A 103 0.53 -18.10 2.36
CA GLU A 103 -0.14 -18.38 1.08
C GLU A 103 -1.36 -17.50 0.83
N ARG A 104 -1.24 -16.19 1.15
CA ARG A 104 -2.34 -15.22 1.04
C ARG A 104 -1.99 -14.02 0.19
N GLN A 105 -3.00 -13.52 -0.50
CA GLN A 105 -2.98 -12.23 -1.20
C GLN A 105 -4.27 -11.47 -0.92
N VAL A 106 -4.15 -10.13 -0.79
CA VAL A 106 -5.31 -9.23 -0.74
C VAL A 106 -5.14 -8.21 -1.84
N ILE A 107 -6.17 -8.02 -2.68
CA ILE A 107 -6.21 -7.03 -3.75
C ILE A 107 -7.34 -6.05 -3.45
N ILE A 108 -7.03 -4.76 -3.38
CA ILE A 108 -7.98 -3.71 -3.07
C ILE A 108 -8.02 -2.75 -4.25
N LYS A 109 -9.16 -2.64 -4.92
CA LYS A 109 -9.44 -1.57 -5.88
C LYS A 109 -10.15 -0.45 -5.18
N GLY A 110 -9.65 0.78 -5.31
CA GLY A 110 -10.23 1.91 -4.59
C GLY A 110 -9.95 3.24 -5.26
N ILE A 111 -10.53 4.26 -4.65
CA ILE A 111 -10.40 5.65 -5.05
C ILE A 111 -9.56 6.36 -3.98
N ALA A 112 -8.49 7.01 -4.41
CA ALA A 112 -7.61 7.74 -3.52
C ALA A 112 -8.06 9.19 -3.37
N GLU A 113 -8.03 9.68 -2.14
CA GLU A 113 -8.21 11.09 -1.81
C GLU A 113 -7.11 11.55 -0.84
N ARG A 114 -6.74 12.81 -0.89
CA ARG A 114 -5.75 13.34 0.07
C ARG A 114 -6.36 13.37 1.47
N VAL A 115 -5.61 12.89 2.46
CA VAL A 115 -6.02 13.06 3.85
C VAL A 115 -5.93 14.54 4.26
N PRO A 116 -6.66 14.99 5.29
CA PRO A 116 -6.54 16.34 5.83
C PRO A 116 -5.10 16.72 6.18
N ALA A 117 -4.75 18.00 6.03
CA ALA A 117 -3.39 18.49 6.24
C ALA A 117 -2.87 18.16 7.65
N ASN A 118 -3.69 18.36 8.69
CA ASN A 118 -3.34 18.06 10.07
C ASN A 118 -3.02 16.58 10.30
N THR A 119 -3.68 15.65 9.59
CA THR A 119 -3.36 14.21 9.63
C THR A 119 -1.97 13.96 9.03
N SER A 120 -1.65 14.63 7.92
CA SER A 120 -0.32 14.55 7.31
C SER A 120 0.76 15.18 8.19
N ASP A 121 0.45 16.31 8.84
CA ASP A 121 1.36 17.01 9.75
C ASP A 121 1.72 16.11 10.94
N GLY A 122 0.72 15.56 11.63
CA GLY A 122 0.94 14.70 12.79
C GLY A 122 1.73 13.44 12.45
N TYR A 123 1.47 12.80 11.29
CA TYR A 123 2.29 11.67 10.89
C TYR A 123 3.71 12.09 10.48
N PHE A 124 3.89 13.23 9.81
CA PHE A 124 5.22 13.74 9.45
C PHE A 124 6.08 14.00 10.67
N GLU A 125 5.52 14.62 11.69
CA GLU A 125 6.20 14.92 12.98
C GLU A 125 6.63 13.64 13.70
N SER A 126 5.84 12.57 13.65
CA SER A 126 6.17 11.28 14.28
C SER A 126 7.33 10.54 13.60
N ARG A 127 7.76 10.96 12.41
CA ARG A 127 8.84 10.30 11.67
C ARG A 127 10.21 10.65 12.24
N PRO A 128 11.19 9.71 12.16
CA PRO A 128 12.58 10.03 12.50
C PRO A 128 13.11 11.23 11.70
N LEU A 129 13.97 12.04 12.31
CA LEU A 129 14.52 13.27 11.71
C LEU A 129 15.09 13.04 10.30
N GLY A 130 15.92 12.02 10.11
CA GLY A 130 16.49 11.70 8.79
C GLY A 130 15.42 11.38 7.73
N SER A 131 14.28 10.75 8.13
CA SER A 131 13.17 10.51 7.22
C SER A 131 12.38 11.77 6.87
N ARG A 132 12.32 12.75 7.78
CA ARG A 132 11.71 14.06 7.51
C ARG A 132 12.56 14.87 6.55
N LEU A 133 13.87 14.94 6.78
CA LEU A 133 14.82 15.61 5.88
C LEU A 133 14.89 14.95 4.52
N GLY A 134 14.90 13.63 4.46
CA GLY A 134 14.83 12.86 3.21
C GLY A 134 13.57 13.16 2.38
N ALA A 135 12.44 13.43 3.03
CA ALA A 135 11.21 13.80 2.32
C ALA A 135 11.27 15.22 1.73
N ILE A 136 12.06 16.12 2.32
CA ILE A 136 12.29 17.47 1.80
C ILE A 136 13.27 17.43 0.63
N VAL A 137 14.39 16.73 0.79
CA VAL A 137 15.50 16.74 -0.17
C VAL A 137 15.20 15.98 -1.47
N SER A 138 14.34 14.97 -1.40
CA SER A 138 14.12 14.06 -2.54
C SER A 138 13.12 14.63 -3.55
N PRO A 139 13.54 15.01 -4.77
CA PRO A 139 12.63 15.26 -5.88
C PRO A 139 12.13 13.90 -6.42
N GLN A 140 11.30 13.23 -5.64
CA GLN A 140 10.95 11.82 -5.85
C GLN A 140 10.46 11.52 -7.28
N SER A 141 11.07 10.55 -7.93
CA SER A 141 10.84 10.10 -9.32
C SER A 141 11.43 11.02 -10.41
N GLU A 142 12.16 12.06 -10.06
CA GLU A 142 12.86 12.89 -11.05
C GLU A 142 14.26 12.34 -11.32
N VAL A 143 14.79 12.69 -12.49
CA VAL A 143 16.18 12.40 -12.84
C VAL A 143 17.08 13.35 -12.06
N ILE A 144 18.07 12.79 -11.38
CA ILE A 144 19.08 13.54 -10.64
C ILE A 144 20.46 13.25 -11.22
N PRO A 145 21.44 14.16 -11.08
CA PRO A 145 22.77 13.96 -11.66
C PRO A 145 23.50 12.74 -11.10
N THR A 146 23.58 12.65 -9.77
CA THR A 146 24.29 11.57 -9.06
C THR A 146 23.69 11.34 -7.68
N ARG A 147 24.14 10.29 -7.01
CA ARG A 147 23.79 10.04 -5.61
C ARG A 147 24.36 11.10 -4.66
N GLU A 148 25.58 11.52 -4.91
CA GLU A 148 26.31 12.53 -4.13
C GLU A 148 25.53 13.84 -4.08
N TYR A 149 24.86 14.20 -5.17
CA TYR A 149 23.95 15.37 -5.20
C TYR A 149 22.91 15.32 -4.07
N LEU A 150 22.26 14.16 -3.84
CA LEU A 150 21.30 14.01 -2.74
C LEU A 150 21.96 14.08 -1.37
N GLU A 151 23.14 13.51 -1.23
CA GLU A 151 23.89 13.50 0.04
C GLU A 151 24.33 14.90 0.42
N GLU A 152 24.81 15.70 -0.54
CA GLU A 152 25.16 17.12 -0.32
C GLU A 152 23.94 17.95 0.10
N GLN A 153 22.79 17.78 -0.57
CA GLN A 153 21.56 18.47 -0.21
C GLN A 153 21.05 18.04 1.19
N LEU A 154 21.19 16.77 1.55
CA LEU A 154 20.82 16.27 2.86
C LEU A 154 21.70 16.91 3.95
N HIS A 155 23.03 16.94 3.78
CA HIS A 155 23.94 17.56 4.72
C HIS A 155 23.67 19.07 4.91
N ALA A 156 23.33 19.78 3.83
CA ALA A 156 22.95 21.18 3.92
C ALA A 156 21.67 21.38 4.76
N LEU A 157 20.66 20.49 4.57
CA LEU A 157 19.44 20.53 5.36
C LEU A 157 19.66 20.13 6.82
N GLU A 158 20.51 19.15 7.11
CA GLU A 158 20.87 18.77 8.47
C GLU A 158 21.45 19.96 9.23
N ALA A 159 22.41 20.69 8.64
CA ALA A 159 22.99 21.89 9.22
C ALA A 159 21.94 23.02 9.38
N GLN A 160 21.04 23.21 8.42
CA GLN A 160 19.99 24.24 8.46
C GLN A 160 19.00 24.00 9.61
N TYR A 161 18.64 22.73 9.85
CA TYR A 161 17.63 22.32 10.85
C TYR A 161 18.23 21.78 12.15
N GLU A 162 19.53 21.94 12.37
CA GLU A 162 20.16 21.57 13.63
C GLU A 162 19.49 22.31 14.81
N GLY A 163 18.92 21.55 15.74
CA GLY A 163 18.21 22.09 16.91
C GLY A 163 16.89 22.81 16.58
N LYS A 164 16.37 22.69 15.37
CA LYS A 164 15.13 23.34 14.93
C LYS A 164 14.07 22.31 14.53
N GLU A 165 12.83 22.77 14.52
CA GLU A 165 11.72 22.02 14.00
C GLU A 165 11.80 21.89 12.47
N VAL A 166 11.50 20.68 11.94
CA VAL A 166 11.45 20.40 10.51
C VAL A 166 9.98 20.37 10.07
N PRO A 167 9.48 21.40 9.36
CA PRO A 167 8.11 21.45 8.93
C PRO A 167 7.85 20.47 7.78
N ARG A 168 6.62 19.94 7.69
CA ARG A 168 6.22 19.11 6.55
C ARG A 168 6.21 19.93 5.27
N PRO A 169 6.88 19.49 4.19
CA PRO A 169 6.80 20.18 2.91
C PRO A 169 5.41 19.97 2.29
N ALA A 170 4.90 21.01 1.60
CA ALA A 170 3.57 21.00 1.01
C ALA A 170 3.35 19.87 -0.02
N HIS A 171 4.42 19.43 -0.65
CA HIS A 171 4.39 18.36 -1.65
C HIS A 171 4.39 16.95 -1.04
N TRP A 172 4.36 16.80 0.28
CA TRP A 172 4.37 15.50 0.95
C TRP A 172 3.14 15.34 1.85
N GLY A 173 2.51 14.17 1.81
CA GLY A 173 1.37 13.87 2.67
C GLY A 173 0.73 12.53 2.36
N GLY A 174 -0.44 12.28 2.93
CA GLY A 174 -1.15 11.02 2.87
C GLY A 174 -2.23 10.97 1.82
N TYR A 175 -2.49 9.76 1.35
CA TYR A 175 -3.70 9.36 0.62
C TYR A 175 -4.48 8.35 1.44
N LEU A 176 -5.79 8.57 1.57
CA LEU A 176 -6.78 7.56 1.97
C LEU A 176 -7.31 6.90 0.70
N VAL A 177 -7.21 5.59 0.62
CA VAL A 177 -7.79 4.78 -0.45
C VAL A 177 -9.09 4.17 0.04
N ARG A 178 -10.23 4.68 -0.47
CA ARG A 178 -11.57 4.15 -0.16
C ARG A 178 -11.84 2.95 -1.05
N PRO A 179 -12.00 1.74 -0.47
CA PRO A 179 -12.16 0.53 -1.26
C PRO A 179 -13.52 0.49 -1.97
N GLN A 180 -13.49 0.11 -3.25
CA GLN A 180 -14.67 -0.23 -4.06
C GLN A 180 -14.83 -1.73 -4.19
N SER A 181 -13.71 -2.47 -4.15
CA SER A 181 -13.73 -3.92 -4.00
C SER A 181 -12.48 -4.41 -3.29
N ILE A 182 -12.64 -5.48 -2.52
CA ILE A 182 -11.55 -6.18 -1.85
C ILE A 182 -11.65 -7.66 -2.20
N GLU A 183 -10.59 -8.22 -2.76
CA GLU A 183 -10.48 -9.63 -3.07
C GLU A 183 -9.47 -10.28 -2.11
N PHE A 184 -9.90 -11.36 -1.48
CA PHE A 184 -9.07 -12.22 -0.65
C PHE A 184 -8.77 -13.50 -1.42
N TRP A 185 -7.50 -13.84 -1.52
CA TRP A 185 -7.01 -15.04 -2.17
C TRP A 185 -6.23 -15.90 -1.17
N GLN A 186 -6.61 -17.18 -1.05
CA GLN A 186 -5.93 -18.18 -0.23
C GLN A 186 -5.41 -19.31 -1.12
N GLY A 187 -4.13 -19.62 -1.00
CA GLY A 187 -3.50 -20.72 -1.71
C GLY A 187 -4.11 -22.08 -1.36
N ARG A 188 -4.42 -22.90 -2.39
CA ARG A 188 -4.95 -24.26 -2.27
C ARG A 188 -4.22 -25.22 -3.19
N PRO A 189 -4.24 -26.55 -2.90
CA PRO A 189 -3.68 -27.56 -3.78
C PRO A 189 -4.26 -27.51 -5.19
N ASN A 190 -3.51 -28.05 -6.15
CA ASN A 190 -3.93 -28.21 -7.54
C ASN A 190 -4.33 -26.90 -8.24
N ARG A 191 -3.90 -25.75 -7.74
CA ARG A 191 -4.25 -24.40 -8.20
C ARG A 191 -5.75 -24.07 -8.08
N LEU A 192 -6.53 -24.84 -7.33
CA LEU A 192 -7.95 -24.55 -7.05
C LEU A 192 -8.06 -23.62 -5.85
N HIS A 193 -7.47 -22.43 -6.00
CA HIS A 193 -7.35 -21.43 -4.93
C HIS A 193 -8.71 -20.87 -4.53
N ASP A 194 -8.88 -20.59 -3.25
CA ASP A 194 -10.06 -19.89 -2.76
C ASP A 194 -9.93 -18.40 -3.05
N ARG A 195 -10.96 -17.83 -3.65
CA ARG A 195 -11.03 -16.40 -3.95
C ARG A 195 -12.40 -15.87 -3.56
N LEU A 196 -12.46 -14.97 -2.59
CA LEU A 196 -13.67 -14.25 -2.21
C LEU A 196 -13.49 -12.77 -2.54
N ARG A 197 -14.41 -12.23 -3.31
CA ARG A 197 -14.46 -10.81 -3.65
C ARG A 197 -15.63 -10.15 -2.95
N TYR A 198 -15.33 -9.07 -2.25
CA TYR A 198 -16.29 -8.12 -1.73
C TYR A 198 -16.38 -6.95 -2.71
N THR A 199 -17.57 -6.59 -3.10
CA THR A 199 -17.84 -5.42 -3.95
C THR A 199 -18.79 -4.49 -3.20
N LEU A 200 -18.41 -3.21 -3.07
CA LEU A 200 -19.25 -2.20 -2.44
C LEU A 200 -20.48 -1.94 -3.33
N THR A 201 -21.66 -1.99 -2.76
CA THR A 201 -22.93 -1.71 -3.45
C THR A 201 -23.27 -0.22 -3.38
N GLU A 202 -24.28 0.21 -4.13
CA GLU A 202 -24.81 1.58 -4.09
C GLU A 202 -25.41 1.94 -2.72
N ASP A 203 -25.89 0.95 -1.96
CA ASP A 203 -26.43 1.10 -0.61
C ASP A 203 -25.35 1.08 0.48
N TYR A 204 -24.07 1.09 0.10
CA TYR A 204 -22.90 1.01 0.99
C TYR A 204 -22.77 -0.32 1.75
N ASP A 205 -23.42 -1.38 1.27
CA ASP A 205 -23.23 -2.74 1.76
C ASP A 205 -22.18 -3.49 0.94
N TRP A 206 -21.74 -4.66 1.41
CA TRP A 206 -20.78 -5.49 0.75
C TRP A 206 -21.43 -6.75 0.17
N LYS A 207 -21.38 -6.89 -1.15
CA LYS A 207 -21.73 -8.13 -1.84
C LYS A 207 -20.52 -9.06 -1.87
N ILE A 208 -20.69 -10.29 -1.38
CA ILE A 208 -19.65 -11.34 -1.37
C ILE A 208 -19.91 -12.30 -2.54
N GLU A 209 -18.86 -12.59 -3.28
CA GLU A 209 -18.89 -13.51 -4.41
C GLU A 209 -17.64 -14.39 -4.43
N ARG A 210 -17.81 -15.68 -4.70
CA ARG A 210 -16.68 -16.58 -4.98
C ARG A 210 -16.26 -16.42 -6.43
N LEU A 211 -14.95 -16.29 -6.66
CA LEU A 211 -14.37 -16.28 -7.99
C LEU A 211 -13.71 -17.64 -8.29
N ALA A 212 -13.78 -18.06 -9.56
CA ALA A 212 -12.94 -19.16 -10.02
C ALA A 212 -11.46 -18.80 -9.92
N PRO A 213 -10.58 -19.77 -9.58
CA PRO A 213 -9.14 -19.57 -9.49
C PRO A 213 -8.47 -19.26 -10.83
#